data_c2aacd5fc7f53a8b5863b9037a4310a3
#
_entry.id   c2aacd5fc7f53a8b5863b9037a4310a3
#
_cell.length_a   1.000
_cell.length_b   1.000
_cell.length_c   1.000
_cell.angle_alpha   90.00
_cell.angle_beta   90.00
_cell.angle_gamma   90.00
#
_symmetry.space_group_name_H-M   'P 1'
#
loop_
_entity.id
_entity.type
_entity.pdbx_description
1 polymer ?
#
loop_
_entity_poly.entity_id
_entity_poly.type
_entity_poly.pdbx_seq_one_letter_code
_entity_poly.pdbx_strand_id
1 'polypeptide(L)'
;MKIQYLELNPWHKRQAALIHHFTSMEYLKGLLPQIDSLLAMTDQMLDERSHLDTAGRALAGWESQDTASHFSTYAYPALMEFRECVVEDIALRSIERYRGAGEHQCARMLEEYAYQMAWATPEQEKLFRETTERVFRYARQISSIVSRPSTMDDFIYWLLWNESAADTQHIPAFRVRTDICAHTHQTPPRTGIYVAKDDPMASLQFAWTGGYGQLCPAMALNDVGRAVLKQIGRERMWGDTEAFYRFLDANRHLDPYGWSDIQADVAKLAPSVIASESFDHQDCEWYFVERIADEFEDIDGNYAGTDRPDRRPDRVAAGKRVPVAGWWYTPAQGSRRFFKEGDVFPAINSDWGDTFWIWAADQTPPALG
;
A
#
# COMPACT_ATOMS: atom_id res chain seq x y z
N MET A 1 11.53 20.30 -34.11
CA MET A 1 11.58 20.27 -32.64
C MET A 1 12.01 18.86 -32.24
N LYS A 2 13.17 18.67 -31.60
CA LYS A 2 13.56 17.34 -31.09
C LYS A 2 12.62 17.05 -29.92
N ILE A 3 11.85 15.97 -30.01
CA ILE A 3 11.05 15.46 -28.91
C ILE A 3 12.06 15.04 -27.84
N GLN A 4 12.12 15.79 -26.77
CA GLN A 4 12.93 15.43 -25.61
C GLN A 4 12.11 14.40 -24.82
N TYR A 5 12.51 13.13 -24.89
CA TYR A 5 11.88 12.10 -24.08
C TYR A 5 12.26 12.36 -22.64
N LEU A 6 11.28 12.66 -21.81
CA LEU A 6 11.44 12.70 -20.37
C LEU A 6 11.47 11.25 -19.88
N GLU A 7 12.55 10.85 -19.23
CA GLU A 7 12.64 9.54 -18.59
C GLU A 7 12.25 9.64 -17.12
N LEU A 8 11.52 8.64 -16.63
CA LEU A 8 11.24 8.53 -15.20
C LEU A 8 12.54 8.19 -14.46
N ASN A 9 12.80 8.92 -13.39
CA ASN A 9 13.88 8.55 -12.48
C ASN A 9 13.51 7.26 -11.71
N PRO A 10 14.47 6.56 -11.08
CA PRO A 10 14.19 5.29 -10.37
C PRO A 10 13.12 5.39 -9.30
N TRP A 11 13.00 6.55 -8.65
CA TRP A 11 11.97 6.76 -7.64
C TRP A 11 10.58 6.96 -8.25
N HIS A 12 10.48 7.70 -9.36
CA HIS A 12 9.23 7.82 -10.12
C HIS A 12 8.75 6.46 -10.66
N LYS A 13 9.65 5.60 -11.08
CA LYS A 13 9.29 4.24 -11.52
C LYS A 13 8.65 3.43 -10.38
N ARG A 14 9.17 3.55 -9.17
CA ARG A 14 8.57 2.94 -7.97
C ARG A 14 7.19 3.52 -7.65
N GLN A 15 7.05 4.83 -7.68
CA GLN A 15 5.75 5.50 -7.51
C GLN A 15 4.75 5.04 -8.57
N ALA A 16 5.17 4.96 -9.85
CA ALA A 16 4.32 4.48 -10.93
C ALA A 16 3.87 3.03 -10.72
N ALA A 17 4.77 2.16 -10.24
CA ALA A 17 4.44 0.79 -9.90
C ALA A 17 3.41 0.69 -8.78
N LEU A 18 3.57 1.47 -7.70
CA LEU A 18 2.60 1.53 -6.59
C LEU A 18 1.22 2.01 -7.08
N ILE A 19 1.19 3.12 -7.82
CA ILE A 19 -0.05 3.66 -8.37
C ILE A 19 -0.72 2.61 -9.25
N HIS A 20 0.01 2.04 -10.21
CA HIS A 20 -0.52 1.03 -11.12
C HIS A 20 -1.09 -0.18 -10.35
N HIS A 21 -0.39 -0.66 -9.33
CA HIS A 21 -0.81 -1.80 -8.53
C HIS A 21 -2.09 -1.50 -7.74
N PHE A 22 -2.08 -0.45 -6.92
CA PHE A 22 -3.19 -0.15 -6.00
C PHE A 22 -4.43 0.45 -6.69
N THR A 23 -4.27 1.04 -7.89
CA THR A 23 -5.41 1.47 -8.70
C THR A 23 -5.95 0.39 -9.64
N SER A 24 -5.32 -0.78 -9.71
CA SER A 24 -5.75 -1.85 -10.59
C SER A 24 -7.11 -2.43 -10.17
N MET A 25 -7.87 -2.89 -11.16
CA MET A 25 -9.14 -3.59 -10.93
C MET A 25 -8.92 -4.93 -10.20
N GLU A 26 -7.79 -5.58 -10.47
CA GLU A 26 -7.42 -6.84 -9.83
C GLU A 26 -7.20 -6.64 -8.32
N TYR A 27 -6.45 -5.61 -7.95
CA TYR A 27 -6.22 -5.29 -6.54
C TYR A 27 -7.52 -4.96 -5.83
N LEU A 28 -8.38 -4.10 -6.41
CA LEU A 28 -9.68 -3.79 -5.82
C LEU A 28 -10.56 -5.03 -5.64
N LYS A 29 -10.64 -5.90 -6.65
CA LYS A 29 -11.39 -7.16 -6.54
C LYS A 29 -10.84 -8.11 -5.48
N GLY A 30 -9.53 -8.07 -5.22
CA GLY A 30 -8.87 -8.86 -4.18
C GLY A 30 -9.28 -8.47 -2.76
N LEU A 31 -9.91 -7.33 -2.56
CA LEU A 31 -10.43 -6.89 -1.26
C LEU A 31 -11.72 -7.65 -0.87
N LEU A 32 -12.59 -7.98 -1.84
CA LEU A 32 -13.87 -8.64 -1.56
C LEU A 32 -13.74 -9.98 -0.81
N PRO A 33 -12.91 -10.95 -1.24
CA PRO A 33 -12.79 -12.22 -0.52
C PRO A 33 -12.22 -12.04 0.89
N GLN A 34 -11.45 -10.98 1.14
CA GLN A 34 -10.95 -10.69 2.48
C GLN A 34 -12.07 -10.17 3.39
N ILE A 35 -12.93 -9.29 2.87
CA ILE A 35 -14.12 -8.81 3.60
C ILE A 35 -15.10 -9.97 3.82
N ASP A 36 -15.35 -10.81 2.80
CA ASP A 36 -16.23 -11.97 2.92
C ASP A 36 -15.73 -12.95 4.00
N SER A 37 -14.41 -13.15 4.09
CA SER A 37 -13.82 -13.98 5.16
C SER A 37 -13.97 -13.35 6.53
N LEU A 38 -13.85 -12.02 6.65
CA LEU A 38 -14.07 -11.29 7.89
C LEU A 38 -15.53 -11.39 8.34
N LEU A 39 -16.48 -11.23 7.42
CA LEU A 39 -17.92 -11.39 7.70
C LEU A 39 -18.24 -12.82 8.14
N ALA A 40 -17.79 -13.84 7.42
CA ALA A 40 -18.04 -15.24 7.77
C ALA A 40 -17.47 -15.60 9.14
N MET A 41 -16.27 -15.12 9.47
CA MET A 41 -15.69 -15.28 10.81
C MET A 41 -16.55 -14.61 11.89
N THR A 42 -17.04 -13.40 11.61
CA THR A 42 -17.88 -12.65 12.54
C THR A 42 -19.23 -13.34 12.76
N ASP A 43 -19.83 -13.88 11.70
CA ASP A 43 -21.07 -14.67 11.78
C ASP A 43 -20.87 -15.89 12.66
N GLN A 44 -19.79 -16.65 12.44
CA GLN A 44 -19.47 -17.82 13.28
C GLN A 44 -19.31 -17.42 14.75
N MET A 45 -18.59 -16.33 15.04
CA MET A 45 -18.42 -15.85 16.41
C MET A 45 -19.76 -15.48 17.07
N LEU A 46 -20.66 -14.83 16.32
CA LEU A 46 -21.99 -14.46 16.79
C LEU A 46 -22.87 -15.70 17.05
N ASP A 47 -22.77 -16.73 16.25
CA ASP A 47 -23.51 -17.99 16.43
C ASP A 47 -23.02 -18.77 17.65
N GLU A 48 -21.69 -18.81 17.88
CA GLU A 48 -21.08 -19.50 19.03
C GLU A 48 -21.36 -18.80 20.36
N ARG A 49 -21.70 -17.51 20.36
CA ARG A 49 -21.99 -16.73 21.58
C ARG A 49 -23.13 -17.28 22.45
N SER A 50 -24.09 -17.99 21.85
CA SER A 50 -25.22 -18.55 22.54
C SER A 50 -24.83 -19.42 23.76
N HIS A 51 -23.58 -19.89 23.77
CA HIS A 51 -22.99 -20.71 24.82
C HIS A 51 -22.25 -19.91 25.90
N LEU A 52 -21.95 -18.61 25.65
CA LEU A 52 -21.13 -17.74 26.51
C LEU A 52 -21.94 -16.67 27.26
N ASP A 53 -23.24 -16.59 27.01
CA ASP A 53 -24.12 -15.46 27.33
C ASP A 53 -24.26 -15.08 28.82
N THR A 54 -23.83 -15.92 29.76
CA THR A 54 -23.94 -15.65 31.20
C THR A 54 -22.67 -15.10 31.84
N ALA A 55 -21.50 -15.40 31.32
CA ALA A 55 -20.22 -15.00 31.91
C ALA A 55 -19.77 -13.57 31.49
N GLY A 56 -20.09 -13.14 30.27
CA GLY A 56 -19.70 -11.84 29.78
C GLY A 56 -20.43 -10.66 30.40
N ARG A 57 -21.67 -10.84 30.81
CA ARG A 57 -22.48 -9.80 31.44
C ARG A 57 -21.97 -9.37 32.82
N ALA A 58 -21.40 -10.29 33.58
CA ALA A 58 -20.94 -10.01 34.94
C ALA A 58 -19.60 -9.28 35.01
N LEU A 59 -18.76 -9.42 34.00
CA LEU A 59 -17.37 -8.88 33.99
C LEU A 59 -17.26 -7.41 33.63
N ALA A 60 -18.23 -6.84 32.91
CA ALA A 60 -18.07 -5.53 32.28
C ALA A 60 -18.82 -4.38 32.99
N GLY A 61 -19.53 -4.60 34.07
CA GLY A 61 -20.40 -3.58 34.67
C GLY A 61 -21.57 -3.16 33.74
N TRP A 62 -21.84 -3.94 32.71
CA TRP A 62 -22.89 -3.73 31.72
C TRP A 62 -24.06 -4.66 31.93
N GLU A 63 -24.44 -4.85 33.21
CA GLU A 63 -25.43 -5.82 33.67
C GLU A 63 -26.80 -5.73 32.95
N SER A 64 -27.06 -4.63 32.24
CA SER A 64 -28.31 -4.41 31.53
C SER A 64 -28.20 -4.34 30.01
N GLN A 65 -26.99 -4.41 29.41
CA GLN A 65 -26.80 -4.29 27.97
C GLN A 65 -26.23 -5.56 27.33
N ASP A 66 -26.93 -6.08 26.33
CA ASP A 66 -26.45 -7.17 25.49
C ASP A 66 -25.44 -6.62 24.49
N THR A 67 -24.13 -6.74 24.79
CA THR A 67 -23.06 -6.23 23.97
C THR A 67 -23.02 -6.89 22.59
N ALA A 68 -23.50 -8.13 22.45
CA ALA A 68 -23.59 -8.78 21.15
C ALA A 68 -24.76 -8.26 20.31
N SER A 69 -25.91 -8.00 20.94
CA SER A 69 -27.03 -7.35 20.27
C SER A 69 -26.64 -5.94 19.79
N HIS A 70 -25.88 -5.22 20.63
CA HIS A 70 -25.36 -3.91 20.27
C HIS A 70 -24.37 -3.99 19.08
N PHE A 71 -23.43 -4.94 19.13
CA PHE A 71 -22.51 -5.19 18.01
C PHE A 71 -23.27 -5.55 16.73
N SER A 72 -24.22 -6.47 16.80
CA SER A 72 -25.02 -6.91 15.65
C SER A 72 -25.87 -5.78 15.04
N THR A 73 -26.29 -4.80 15.87
CA THR A 73 -27.15 -3.69 15.44
C THR A 73 -26.34 -2.55 14.81
N TYR A 74 -25.12 -2.28 15.28
CA TYR A 74 -24.39 -1.08 14.90
C TYR A 74 -23.03 -1.36 14.23
N ALA A 75 -22.25 -2.33 14.71
CA ALA A 75 -20.93 -2.63 14.20
C ALA A 75 -21.00 -3.56 12.98
N TYR A 76 -21.78 -4.62 13.03
CA TYR A 76 -21.90 -5.58 11.95
C TYR A 76 -22.45 -4.96 10.64
N PRO A 77 -23.49 -4.09 10.65
CA PRO A 77 -23.92 -3.41 9.46
C PRO A 77 -22.84 -2.55 8.80
N ALA A 78 -21.91 -1.97 9.57
CA ALA A 78 -20.80 -1.21 9.01
C ALA A 78 -19.83 -2.08 8.20
N LEU A 79 -19.64 -3.35 8.60
CA LEU A 79 -18.87 -4.32 7.80
C LEU A 79 -19.60 -4.67 6.49
N MET A 80 -20.91 -4.85 6.54
CA MET A 80 -21.74 -5.10 5.36
C MET A 80 -21.72 -3.90 4.40
N GLU A 81 -21.88 -2.69 4.91
CA GLU A 81 -21.81 -1.46 4.13
C GLU A 81 -20.43 -1.28 3.49
N PHE A 82 -19.36 -1.60 4.21
CA PHE A 82 -18.00 -1.59 3.65
C PHE A 82 -17.88 -2.54 2.44
N ARG A 83 -18.43 -3.75 2.56
CA ARG A 83 -18.49 -4.69 1.44
C ARG A 83 -19.25 -4.12 0.24
N GLU A 84 -20.43 -3.53 0.48
CA GLU A 84 -21.24 -2.90 -0.56
C GLU A 84 -20.52 -1.74 -1.25
N CYS A 85 -19.82 -0.90 -0.48
CA CYS A 85 -18.98 0.16 -1.04
C CYS A 85 -17.93 -0.38 -2.01
N VAL A 86 -17.28 -1.50 -1.71
CA VAL A 86 -16.29 -2.11 -2.61
C VAL A 86 -16.94 -2.67 -3.89
N VAL A 87 -18.13 -3.27 -3.79
CA VAL A 87 -18.89 -3.73 -4.95
C VAL A 87 -19.27 -2.56 -5.86
N GLU A 88 -19.72 -1.46 -5.28
CA GLU A 88 -20.02 -0.23 -6.02
C GLU A 88 -18.77 0.36 -6.68
N ASP A 89 -17.62 0.34 -5.99
CA ASP A 89 -16.34 0.84 -6.52
C ASP A 89 -15.89 0.05 -7.74
N ILE A 90 -16.09 -1.26 -7.73
CA ILE A 90 -15.82 -2.12 -8.91
C ILE A 90 -16.68 -1.66 -10.10
N ALA A 91 -17.96 -1.36 -9.86
CA ALA A 91 -18.85 -0.86 -10.90
C ALA A 91 -18.45 0.55 -11.37
N LEU A 92 -18.12 1.45 -10.45
CA LEU A 92 -17.70 2.82 -10.76
C LEU A 92 -16.41 2.87 -11.58
N ARG A 93 -15.43 1.99 -11.31
CA ARG A 93 -14.19 1.92 -12.11
C ARG A 93 -14.42 1.51 -13.55
N SER A 94 -15.50 0.77 -13.85
CA SER A 94 -15.85 0.45 -15.24
C SER A 94 -16.22 1.67 -16.08
N ILE A 95 -16.56 2.78 -15.43
CA ILE A 95 -16.85 4.09 -16.05
C ILE A 95 -15.82 5.15 -15.64
N GLU A 96 -14.61 4.71 -15.31
CA GLU A 96 -13.46 5.55 -14.96
C GLU A 96 -13.73 6.51 -13.79
N ARG A 97 -14.52 6.09 -12.81
CA ARG A 97 -14.71 6.79 -11.54
C ARG A 97 -13.98 6.06 -10.43
N TYR A 98 -13.25 6.83 -9.64
CA TYR A 98 -12.44 6.30 -8.54
C TYR A 98 -12.80 7.01 -7.25
N ARG A 99 -12.84 6.26 -6.16
CA ARG A 99 -13.02 6.77 -4.80
C ARG A 99 -12.32 5.82 -3.82
N GLY A 100 -12.18 6.24 -2.56
CA GLY A 100 -11.68 5.37 -1.49
C GLY A 100 -12.62 4.20 -1.22
N ALA A 101 -12.06 3.11 -0.72
CA ALA A 101 -12.77 1.84 -0.56
C ALA A 101 -13.79 1.82 0.60
N GLY A 102 -13.91 2.90 1.39
CA GLY A 102 -14.91 3.01 2.48
C GLY A 102 -14.43 2.52 3.85
N GLU A 103 -13.20 2.02 3.97
CA GLU A 103 -12.63 1.48 5.20
C GLU A 103 -12.60 2.48 6.36
N HIS A 104 -12.40 3.76 6.09
CA HIS A 104 -12.35 4.80 7.13
C HIS A 104 -13.67 4.94 7.88
N GLN A 105 -14.79 4.90 7.16
CA GLN A 105 -16.12 4.96 7.78
C GLN A 105 -16.36 3.70 8.60
N CYS A 106 -16.07 2.53 8.05
CA CYS A 106 -16.20 1.27 8.75
C CYS A 106 -15.32 1.23 10.02
N ALA A 107 -14.04 1.64 9.92
CA ALA A 107 -13.13 1.69 11.06
C ALA A 107 -13.67 2.56 12.19
N ARG A 108 -14.18 3.75 11.87
CA ARG A 108 -14.80 4.64 12.87
C ARG A 108 -16.00 4.01 13.54
N MET A 109 -16.86 3.34 12.79
CA MET A 109 -18.02 2.65 13.36
C MET A 109 -17.61 1.48 14.27
N LEU A 110 -16.55 0.73 13.89
CA LEU A 110 -16.02 -0.32 14.74
C LEU A 110 -15.35 0.21 16.01
N GLU A 111 -14.63 1.33 15.93
CA GLU A 111 -14.07 1.99 17.11
C GLU A 111 -15.15 2.44 18.09
N GLU A 112 -16.29 2.92 17.58
CA GLU A 112 -17.40 3.40 18.39
C GLU A 112 -18.23 2.25 18.98
N TYR A 113 -18.53 1.22 18.18
CA TYR A 113 -19.53 0.20 18.52
C TYR A 113 -18.99 -1.21 18.78
N ALA A 114 -17.74 -1.49 18.39
CA ALA A 114 -17.06 -2.76 18.65
C ALA A 114 -15.88 -2.63 19.61
N TYR A 115 -15.75 -1.52 20.28
CA TYR A 115 -14.64 -1.26 21.19
C TYR A 115 -14.61 -2.24 22.38
N GLN A 116 -15.76 -2.77 22.81
CA GLN A 116 -15.88 -3.84 23.79
C GLN A 116 -16.62 -5.03 23.18
N MET A 117 -15.90 -6.13 22.98
CA MET A 117 -16.48 -7.39 22.50
C MET A 117 -16.65 -8.41 23.64
N ALA A 118 -17.29 -7.97 24.76
CA ALA A 118 -17.49 -8.82 25.93
C ALA A 118 -18.32 -10.09 25.65
N TRP A 119 -18.95 -10.19 24.51
CA TRP A 119 -19.67 -11.36 24.01
C TRP A 119 -18.77 -12.40 23.34
N ALA A 120 -17.54 -12.06 23.02
CA ALA A 120 -16.54 -12.94 22.38
C ALA A 120 -15.50 -13.40 23.43
N THR A 121 -14.81 -14.51 23.13
CA THR A 121 -13.64 -14.88 23.93
C THR A 121 -12.48 -13.92 23.63
N PRO A 122 -11.48 -13.79 24.52
CA PRO A 122 -10.30 -12.96 24.26
C PRO A 122 -9.56 -13.35 22.98
N GLU A 123 -9.52 -14.64 22.64
CA GLU A 123 -8.89 -15.17 21.43
C GLU A 123 -9.67 -14.78 20.17
N GLN A 124 -11.01 -14.85 20.24
CA GLN A 124 -11.90 -14.43 19.18
C GLN A 124 -11.80 -12.92 18.94
N GLU A 125 -11.83 -12.11 19.99
CA GLU A 125 -11.66 -10.67 19.89
C GLU A 125 -10.30 -10.32 19.26
N LYS A 126 -9.23 -10.93 19.71
CA LYS A 126 -7.90 -10.74 19.14
C LYS A 126 -7.87 -11.08 17.63
N LEU A 127 -8.40 -12.23 17.25
CA LEU A 127 -8.46 -12.67 15.86
C LEU A 127 -9.29 -11.71 15.00
N PHE A 128 -10.42 -11.23 15.51
CA PHE A 128 -11.26 -10.23 14.84
C PHE A 128 -10.47 -8.95 14.57
N ARG A 129 -9.81 -8.40 15.61
CA ARG A 129 -9.03 -7.15 15.47
C ARG A 129 -7.86 -7.29 14.50
N GLU A 130 -7.09 -8.37 14.58
CA GLU A 130 -5.97 -8.63 13.67
C GLU A 130 -6.44 -8.81 12.22
N THR A 131 -7.57 -9.49 12.01
CA THR A 131 -8.13 -9.70 10.67
C THR A 131 -8.69 -8.40 10.10
N THR A 132 -9.42 -7.64 10.90
CA THR A 132 -9.97 -6.33 10.53
C THR A 132 -8.84 -5.35 10.15
N GLU A 133 -7.78 -5.26 10.97
CA GLU A 133 -6.65 -4.39 10.69
C GLU A 133 -5.93 -4.77 9.38
N ARG A 134 -5.80 -6.06 9.09
CA ARG A 134 -5.22 -6.54 7.83
C ARG A 134 -6.08 -6.14 6.62
N VAL A 135 -7.40 -6.31 6.71
CA VAL A 135 -8.37 -5.91 5.66
C VAL A 135 -8.34 -4.39 5.45
N PHE A 136 -8.34 -3.62 6.53
CA PHE A 136 -8.29 -2.17 6.44
C PHE A 136 -6.97 -1.65 5.91
N ARG A 137 -5.85 -2.30 6.24
CA ARG A 137 -4.54 -1.96 5.66
C ARG A 137 -4.53 -2.16 4.15
N TYR A 138 -5.10 -3.26 3.67
CA TYR A 138 -5.25 -3.52 2.25
C TYR A 138 -6.11 -2.43 1.56
N ALA A 139 -7.24 -2.06 2.15
CA ALA A 139 -8.12 -1.03 1.63
C ALA A 139 -7.48 0.38 1.67
N ARG A 140 -6.76 0.73 2.74
CA ARG A 140 -6.05 2.01 2.87
C ARG A 140 -5.05 2.27 1.75
N GLN A 141 -4.40 1.24 1.23
CA GLN A 141 -3.46 1.37 0.11
C GLN A 141 -4.17 1.87 -1.16
N ILE A 142 -5.42 1.43 -1.40
CA ILE A 142 -6.27 1.97 -2.46
C ILE A 142 -6.63 3.43 -2.16
N SER A 143 -7.20 3.66 -0.97
CA SER A 143 -7.71 4.98 -0.56
C SER A 143 -6.62 6.04 -0.50
N SER A 144 -5.39 5.69 -0.12
CA SER A 144 -4.26 6.62 -0.10
C SER A 144 -4.02 7.24 -1.46
N ILE A 145 -4.12 6.48 -2.54
CA ILE A 145 -3.86 6.98 -3.90
C ILE A 145 -5.07 7.72 -4.49
N VAL A 146 -6.29 7.18 -4.29
CA VAL A 146 -7.46 7.70 -5.02
C VAL A 146 -8.25 8.75 -4.25
N SER A 147 -8.22 8.76 -2.90
CA SER A 147 -9.03 9.69 -2.13
C SER A 147 -8.43 11.08 -1.99
N ARG A 148 -7.11 11.19 -2.04
CA ARG A 148 -6.40 12.45 -1.79
C ARG A 148 -5.21 12.65 -2.75
N PRO A 149 -5.44 12.76 -4.06
CA PRO A 149 -4.33 12.95 -5.01
C PRO A 149 -3.46 14.17 -4.69
N SER A 150 -4.04 15.21 -4.10
CA SER A 150 -3.32 16.44 -3.71
C SER A 150 -2.38 16.29 -2.50
N THR A 151 -2.43 15.18 -1.79
CA THR A 151 -1.58 14.93 -0.61
C THR A 151 -0.58 13.79 -0.83
N MET A 152 -0.50 13.26 -2.06
CA MET A 152 0.46 12.23 -2.40
C MET A 152 1.84 12.85 -2.61
N ASP A 153 2.59 12.92 -1.55
CA ASP A 153 3.96 13.43 -1.50
C ASP A 153 5.01 12.32 -1.47
N ASP A 154 6.28 12.69 -1.49
CA ASP A 154 7.41 11.77 -1.46
C ASP A 154 7.44 10.88 -0.21
N PHE A 155 7.00 11.41 0.95
CA PHE A 155 6.93 10.67 2.19
C PHE A 155 5.86 9.58 2.15
N ILE A 156 4.66 9.90 1.65
CA ILE A 156 3.57 8.92 1.53
C ILE A 156 3.96 7.79 0.57
N TYR A 157 4.60 8.11 -0.56
CA TYR A 157 5.12 7.07 -1.46
C TYR A 157 6.23 6.24 -0.83
N TRP A 158 7.13 6.85 -0.05
CA TRP A 158 8.15 6.13 0.70
C TRP A 158 7.54 5.16 1.72
N LEU A 159 6.52 5.60 2.45
CA LEU A 159 5.80 4.78 3.41
C LEU A 159 5.11 3.59 2.72
N LEU A 160 4.33 3.85 1.66
CA LEU A 160 3.66 2.81 0.87
C LEU A 160 4.66 1.82 0.26
N TRP A 161 5.81 2.30 -0.22
CA TRP A 161 6.85 1.44 -0.76
C TRP A 161 7.41 0.49 0.30
N ASN A 162 7.75 1.01 1.47
CA ASN A 162 8.30 0.20 2.57
C ASN A 162 7.29 -0.80 3.15
N GLU A 163 6.01 -0.46 3.14
CA GLU A 163 4.96 -1.36 3.61
C GLU A 163 4.62 -2.48 2.60
N SER A 164 4.75 -2.21 1.31
CA SER A 164 4.15 -3.05 0.27
C SER A 164 5.15 -3.74 -0.65
N ALA A 165 6.32 -3.13 -0.86
CA ALA A 165 7.26 -3.54 -1.90
C ALA A 165 8.38 -4.44 -1.39
N ALA A 166 8.27 -4.93 -0.16
CA ALA A 166 9.29 -5.80 0.43
C ALA A 166 9.70 -6.98 -0.49
N ASP A 167 8.83 -7.40 -1.40
CA ASP A 167 9.01 -8.57 -2.25
C ASP A 167 9.03 -8.23 -3.76
N THR A 168 8.99 -6.94 -4.13
CA THR A 168 8.92 -6.54 -5.54
C THR A 168 10.31 -6.32 -6.10
N GLN A 169 10.87 -7.30 -6.82
CA GLN A 169 12.13 -7.15 -7.55
C GLN A 169 11.94 -6.62 -8.98
N HIS A 170 10.78 -6.87 -9.56
CA HIS A 170 10.43 -6.46 -10.90
C HIS A 170 9.20 -5.55 -10.88
N ILE A 171 9.33 -4.41 -11.48
CA ILE A 171 8.21 -3.48 -11.68
C ILE A 171 7.83 -3.42 -13.16
N PRO A 172 6.58 -3.14 -13.51
CA PRO A 172 6.22 -2.85 -14.88
C PRO A 172 7.09 -1.73 -15.46
N ALA A 173 7.45 -1.84 -16.73
CA ALA A 173 8.14 -0.77 -17.43
C ALA A 173 7.15 0.35 -17.81
N PHE A 174 7.61 1.59 -17.72
CA PHE A 174 6.82 2.78 -17.99
C PHE A 174 7.55 3.73 -18.94
N ARG A 175 6.78 4.47 -19.74
CA ARG A 175 7.30 5.55 -20.58
C ARG A 175 6.48 6.82 -20.41
N VAL A 176 7.12 7.97 -20.54
CA VAL A 176 6.45 9.27 -20.53
C VAL A 176 5.93 9.59 -21.91
N ARG A 177 4.65 9.96 -22.00
CA ARG A 177 3.94 10.37 -23.22
C ARG A 177 3.81 11.89 -23.22
N THR A 178 4.80 12.58 -23.78
CA THR A 178 4.81 14.06 -23.87
C THR A 178 3.80 14.61 -24.87
N ASP A 179 3.21 13.74 -25.69
CA ASP A 179 2.10 14.06 -26.61
C ASP A 179 0.72 14.05 -25.92
N ILE A 180 0.64 13.55 -24.66
CA ILE A 180 -0.56 13.52 -23.85
C ILE A 180 -0.30 14.35 -22.60
N CYS A 181 -0.82 15.56 -22.57
CA CYS A 181 -0.58 16.50 -21.50
C CYS A 181 -1.88 17.16 -21.00
N ALA A 182 -1.82 17.66 -19.79
CA ALA A 182 -2.86 18.49 -19.17
C ALA A 182 -2.21 19.42 -18.15
N HIS A 183 -2.93 20.46 -17.73
CA HIS A 183 -2.48 21.37 -16.67
C HIS A 183 -3.16 21.05 -15.34
N THR A 184 -2.56 21.50 -14.26
CA THR A 184 -3.19 21.51 -12.95
C THR A 184 -4.60 22.09 -13.03
N HIS A 185 -5.53 21.54 -12.27
CA HIS A 185 -6.98 21.83 -12.25
C HIS A 185 -7.75 21.40 -13.50
N GLN A 186 -7.15 20.74 -14.45
CA GLN A 186 -7.83 20.19 -15.61
C GLN A 186 -8.17 18.70 -15.40
N THR A 187 -9.27 18.28 -16.01
CA THR A 187 -9.56 16.86 -16.16
C THR A 187 -8.53 16.26 -17.12
N PRO A 188 -7.89 15.14 -16.77
CA PRO A 188 -6.89 14.54 -17.63
C PRO A 188 -7.52 13.99 -18.93
N PRO A 189 -6.79 13.96 -20.04
CA PRO A 189 -7.28 13.39 -21.30
C PRO A 189 -7.37 11.86 -21.26
N ARG A 190 -6.70 11.22 -20.31
CA ARG A 190 -6.73 9.77 -20.04
C ARG A 190 -6.68 9.50 -18.56
N THR A 191 -7.35 8.44 -18.13
CA THR A 191 -7.19 7.91 -16.78
C THR A 191 -5.85 7.22 -16.65
N GLY A 192 -5.09 7.56 -15.58
CA GLY A 192 -3.80 6.94 -15.31
C GLY A 192 -2.84 7.83 -14.54
N ILE A 193 -1.57 7.56 -14.72
CA ILE A 193 -0.46 8.15 -13.98
C ILE A 193 0.04 9.38 -14.71
N TYR A 194 0.43 10.42 -13.96
CA TYR A 194 0.95 11.66 -14.50
C TYR A 194 2.22 12.09 -13.77
N VAL A 195 3.18 12.62 -14.51
CA VAL A 195 4.45 13.19 -14.03
C VAL A 195 4.49 14.67 -14.33
N ALA A 196 4.96 15.48 -13.38
CA ALA A 196 5.17 16.91 -13.58
C ALA A 196 6.29 17.16 -14.61
N LYS A 197 6.04 18.05 -15.57
CA LYS A 197 6.96 18.32 -16.68
C LYS A 197 8.29 18.91 -16.22
N ASP A 198 8.23 19.88 -15.34
CA ASP A 198 9.36 20.78 -15.06
C ASP A 198 10.07 20.48 -13.74
N ASP A 199 9.55 19.53 -12.95
CA ASP A 199 10.13 19.18 -11.66
C ASP A 199 10.29 17.65 -11.49
N PRO A 200 11.53 17.13 -11.66
CA PRO A 200 11.82 15.71 -11.48
C PRO A 200 11.78 15.25 -10.02
N MET A 201 11.56 16.16 -9.07
CA MET A 201 11.40 15.85 -7.64
C MET A 201 9.95 15.90 -7.19
N ALA A 202 9.03 16.35 -8.05
CA ALA A 202 7.61 16.33 -7.75
C ALA A 202 7.07 14.90 -7.83
N SER A 203 6.20 14.56 -6.89
CA SER A 203 5.57 13.24 -6.85
C SER A 203 4.60 13.02 -8.02
N LEU A 204 4.48 11.77 -8.45
CA LEU A 204 3.50 11.38 -9.47
C LEU A 204 2.07 11.51 -8.92
N GLN A 205 1.11 11.71 -9.81
CA GLN A 205 -0.31 11.72 -9.47
C GLN A 205 -1.08 10.71 -10.29
N PHE A 206 -2.14 10.16 -9.68
CA PHE A 206 -3.17 9.40 -10.37
C PHE A 206 -4.37 10.30 -10.62
N ALA A 207 -4.84 10.36 -11.87
CA ALA A 207 -6.01 11.14 -12.24
C ALA A 207 -6.88 10.36 -13.24
N TRP A 208 -8.17 10.67 -13.27
CA TRP A 208 -9.16 9.94 -14.08
C TRP A 208 -10.15 10.86 -14.78
N THR A 209 -10.70 10.38 -15.89
CA THR A 209 -11.59 11.14 -16.77
C THR A 209 -13.03 11.20 -16.29
N GLY A 210 -13.44 10.21 -15.48
CA GLY A 210 -14.83 10.06 -15.01
C GLY A 210 -15.10 10.79 -13.70
N GLY A 211 -15.59 12.01 -13.72
CA GLY A 211 -16.00 12.73 -12.52
C GLY A 211 -14.97 13.74 -12.03
N TYR A 212 -14.67 13.70 -10.72
CA TYR A 212 -13.83 14.72 -10.04
C TYR A 212 -12.32 14.44 -10.09
N GLY A 213 -11.86 13.50 -10.89
CA GLY A 213 -10.46 13.09 -10.98
C GLY A 213 -9.59 14.08 -11.74
N GLN A 214 -9.55 15.33 -11.34
CA GLN A 214 -8.68 16.34 -11.94
C GLN A 214 -7.29 16.33 -11.34
N LEU A 215 -6.31 16.78 -12.13
CA LEU A 215 -4.94 16.95 -11.68
C LEU A 215 -4.85 18.06 -10.64
N CYS A 216 -4.22 17.76 -9.52
CA CYS A 216 -3.93 18.71 -8.44
C CYS A 216 -2.59 19.42 -8.66
N PRO A 217 -2.28 20.51 -7.93
CA PRO A 217 -0.93 21.05 -7.90
C PRO A 217 0.10 19.96 -7.54
N ALA A 218 1.27 20.00 -8.15
CA ALA A 218 2.33 19.05 -7.86
C ALA A 218 2.87 19.25 -6.46
N MET A 219 3.05 18.16 -5.72
CA MET A 219 3.77 18.14 -4.44
C MET A 219 5.25 18.01 -4.73
N ALA A 220 5.96 19.13 -4.66
CA ALA A 220 7.38 19.21 -4.93
C ALA A 220 8.17 19.45 -3.64
N LEU A 221 9.32 18.77 -3.49
CA LEU A 221 10.22 19.09 -2.37
C LEU A 221 10.66 20.55 -2.45
N ASN A 222 10.48 21.28 -1.36
CA ASN A 222 11.00 22.63 -1.23
C ASN A 222 12.54 22.65 -1.06
N ASP A 223 13.14 23.81 -0.93
CA ASP A 223 14.60 23.94 -0.85
C ASP A 223 15.19 23.15 0.32
N VAL A 224 14.50 23.13 1.46
CA VAL A 224 14.91 22.35 2.64
C VAL A 224 14.84 20.86 2.33
N GLY A 225 13.70 20.38 1.85
CA GLY A 225 13.51 18.98 1.49
C GLY A 225 14.54 18.50 0.46
N ARG A 226 14.83 19.30 -0.57
CA ARG A 226 15.86 18.99 -1.59
C ARG A 226 17.27 18.92 -1.00
N ALA A 227 17.63 19.84 -0.10
CA ALA A 227 18.93 19.85 0.56
C ALA A 227 19.10 18.63 1.48
N VAL A 228 18.07 18.30 2.25
CA VAL A 228 18.04 17.11 3.11
C VAL A 228 18.20 15.85 2.27
N LEU A 229 17.35 15.67 1.25
CA LEU A 229 17.39 14.51 0.35
C LEU A 229 18.79 14.31 -0.27
N LYS A 230 19.41 15.40 -0.72
CA LYS A 230 20.74 15.37 -1.32
C LYS A 230 21.84 14.95 -0.35
N GLN A 231 21.74 15.35 0.92
CA GLN A 231 22.82 15.16 1.89
C GLN A 231 22.68 13.87 2.69
N ILE A 232 21.49 13.48 3.11
CA ILE A 232 21.29 12.30 3.96
C ILE A 232 20.54 11.18 3.27
N GLY A 233 19.97 11.40 2.10
CA GLY A 233 19.21 10.41 1.33
C GLY A 233 17.78 10.22 1.82
N ARG A 234 16.94 9.60 0.98
CA ARG A 234 15.49 9.45 1.23
C ARG A 234 15.19 8.58 2.45
N GLU A 235 15.89 7.46 2.59
CA GLU A 235 15.67 6.53 3.70
C GLU A 235 15.86 7.20 5.06
N ARG A 236 16.91 8.01 5.18
CA ARG A 236 17.19 8.72 6.44
C ARG A 236 16.32 9.98 6.60
N MET A 237 15.93 10.60 5.50
CA MET A 237 15.03 11.74 5.52
C MET A 237 13.68 11.39 6.14
N TRP A 238 13.15 10.22 5.79
CA TRP A 238 11.82 9.79 6.23
C TRP A 238 11.82 8.79 7.37
N GLY A 239 12.88 7.99 7.51
CA GLY A 239 12.98 6.93 8.51
C GLY A 239 13.81 7.30 9.75
N ASP A 240 14.64 8.34 9.69
CA ASP A 240 15.55 8.75 10.77
C ASP A 240 15.33 10.22 11.12
N THR A 241 14.31 10.47 11.95
CA THR A 241 13.93 11.82 12.40
C THR A 241 15.12 12.55 13.07
N GLU A 242 15.96 11.82 13.81
CA GLU A 242 17.13 12.43 14.46
C GLU A 242 18.19 12.87 13.45
N ALA A 243 18.40 12.11 12.37
CA ALA A 243 19.30 12.52 11.30
C ALA A 243 18.82 13.79 10.59
N PHE A 244 17.51 13.89 10.36
CA PHE A 244 16.89 15.08 9.78
C PHE A 244 17.12 16.33 10.65
N TYR A 245 16.89 16.22 11.95
CA TYR A 245 17.11 17.36 12.88
C TYR A 245 18.59 17.71 13.02
N ARG A 246 19.49 16.73 13.09
CA ARG A 246 20.93 17.01 13.08
C ARG A 246 21.36 17.77 11.82
N PHE A 247 20.74 17.43 10.69
CA PHE A 247 20.96 18.18 9.46
C PHE A 247 20.52 19.63 9.59
N LEU A 248 19.30 19.89 10.08
CA LEU A 248 18.77 21.24 10.26
C LEU A 248 19.62 22.05 11.27
N ASP A 249 20.02 21.44 12.38
CA ASP A 249 20.88 22.10 13.37
C ASP A 249 22.24 22.52 12.78
N ALA A 250 22.81 21.67 11.93
CA ALA A 250 24.04 21.99 11.20
C ALA A 250 23.85 23.02 10.08
N ASN A 251 22.62 23.21 9.60
CA ASN A 251 22.27 24.09 8.48
C ASN A 251 21.12 25.04 8.86
N ARG A 252 21.26 25.76 9.98
CA ARG A 252 20.20 26.62 10.55
C ARG A 252 19.63 27.66 9.59
N HIS A 253 20.37 28.04 8.56
CA HIS A 253 19.88 28.93 7.51
C HIS A 253 18.79 28.29 6.62
N LEU A 254 18.65 26.97 6.68
CA LEU A 254 17.60 26.19 5.98
C LEU A 254 16.45 25.84 6.91
N ASP A 255 16.45 26.30 8.17
CA ASP A 255 15.42 26.02 9.16
C ASP A 255 14.55 27.27 9.40
N PRO A 256 13.61 27.60 8.48
CA PRO A 256 12.79 28.80 8.59
C PRO A 256 11.80 28.75 9.77
N TYR A 257 11.53 27.56 10.29
CA TYR A 257 10.53 27.33 11.35
C TYR A 257 11.15 27.12 12.73
N GLY A 258 12.49 27.14 12.84
CA GLY A 258 13.20 26.91 14.10
C GLY A 258 13.03 25.50 14.66
N TRP A 259 12.88 24.51 13.81
CA TRP A 259 12.71 23.10 14.25
C TRP A 259 13.89 22.57 15.04
N SER A 260 15.10 23.04 14.72
CA SER A 260 16.29 22.70 15.49
C SER A 260 16.23 23.17 16.94
N ASP A 261 15.40 24.18 17.25
CA ASP A 261 15.20 24.70 18.61
C ASP A 261 14.13 23.92 19.41
N ILE A 262 13.34 23.05 18.74
CA ILE A 262 12.34 22.16 19.38
C ILE A 262 12.99 20.90 19.97
N GLN A 263 14.28 20.90 20.20
CA GLN A 263 15.11 19.73 20.54
C GLN A 263 14.67 18.90 21.75
N ALA A 264 13.88 19.44 22.67
CA ALA A 264 13.48 18.70 23.87
C ALA A 264 12.52 17.53 23.60
N ASP A 265 11.84 17.48 22.44
CA ASP A 265 10.81 16.50 22.10
C ASP A 265 10.92 15.93 20.67
N VAL A 266 12.07 16.03 20.04
CA VAL A 266 12.33 15.58 18.64
C VAL A 266 11.92 14.12 18.39
N ALA A 267 12.16 13.24 19.36
CA ALA A 267 11.75 11.84 19.28
C ALA A 267 10.22 11.64 19.27
N LYS A 268 9.45 12.68 19.56
CA LYS A 268 7.97 12.63 19.62
C LYS A 268 7.28 13.24 18.41
N LEU A 269 8.02 13.95 17.54
CA LEU A 269 7.43 14.46 16.32
C LEU A 269 7.22 13.34 15.32
N ALA A 270 5.97 13.12 14.94
CA ALA A 270 5.64 12.15 13.91
C ALA A 270 6.34 12.53 12.59
N PRO A 271 6.89 11.57 11.83
CA PRO A 271 7.48 11.83 10.51
C PRO A 271 6.56 12.61 9.56
N SER A 272 5.25 12.44 9.68
CA SER A 272 4.25 13.18 8.91
C SER A 272 4.26 14.71 9.15
N VAL A 273 4.65 15.17 10.34
CA VAL A 273 4.76 16.59 10.63
C VAL A 273 5.95 17.19 9.87
N ILE A 274 7.07 16.48 9.88
CA ILE A 274 8.28 16.87 9.13
C ILE A 274 8.00 16.87 7.62
N ALA A 275 7.29 15.83 7.15
CA ALA A 275 6.94 15.70 5.75
C ALA A 275 6.10 16.88 5.25
N SER A 276 5.08 17.31 6.01
CA SER A 276 4.20 18.40 5.60
C SER A 276 4.93 19.72 5.32
N GLU A 277 6.04 19.96 6.00
CA GLU A 277 6.82 21.19 5.87
C GLU A 277 7.96 21.09 4.83
N SER A 278 8.15 19.92 4.25
CA SER A 278 9.21 19.67 3.25
C SER A 278 8.72 19.83 1.81
N PHE A 279 7.47 20.24 1.60
CA PHE A 279 6.84 20.31 0.28
C PHE A 279 6.20 21.66 0.01
N ASP A 280 6.24 22.04 -1.28
CA ASP A 280 5.48 23.13 -1.84
C ASP A 280 4.49 22.61 -2.88
N HIS A 281 3.34 23.29 -2.99
CA HIS A 281 2.36 23.04 -4.03
C HIS A 281 2.66 23.92 -5.25
N GLN A 282 2.79 23.32 -6.42
CA GLN A 282 3.11 24.02 -7.66
C GLN A 282 2.15 23.65 -8.79
N ASP A 283 1.52 24.65 -9.38
CA ASP A 283 0.80 24.45 -10.64
C ASP A 283 1.80 24.12 -11.76
N CYS A 284 1.50 23.09 -12.53
CA CYS A 284 2.40 22.64 -13.58
C CYS A 284 1.64 22.03 -14.77
N GLU A 285 2.39 21.76 -15.83
CA GLU A 285 1.98 20.89 -16.92
C GLU A 285 2.32 19.44 -16.54
N TRP A 286 1.39 18.54 -16.78
CA TRP A 286 1.49 17.12 -16.49
C TRP A 286 1.59 16.31 -17.76
N TYR A 287 2.49 15.31 -17.79
CA TYR A 287 2.60 14.34 -18.88
C TYR A 287 2.11 12.97 -18.43
N PHE A 288 1.38 12.29 -19.31
CA PHE A 288 0.89 10.95 -19.06
C PHE A 288 2.05 9.93 -18.98
N VAL A 289 1.96 9.01 -18.03
CA VAL A 289 2.89 7.91 -17.86
C VAL A 289 2.18 6.62 -18.28
N GLU A 290 2.63 6.06 -19.40
CA GLU A 290 2.05 4.85 -19.99
C GLU A 290 2.83 3.61 -19.55
N ARG A 291 2.13 2.60 -19.09
CA ARG A 291 2.70 1.27 -18.87
C ARG A 291 3.02 0.63 -20.23
N ILE A 292 4.20 0.06 -20.37
CA ILE A 292 4.57 -0.73 -21.55
C ILE A 292 4.07 -2.16 -21.32
N ALA A 293 3.23 -2.64 -22.23
CA ALA A 293 2.63 -3.97 -22.10
C ALA A 293 3.73 -5.04 -22.10
N ASP A 294 3.59 -5.99 -21.18
CA ASP A 294 4.47 -7.17 -21.06
C ASP A 294 5.97 -6.89 -20.82
N GLU A 295 6.33 -5.62 -20.54
CA GLU A 295 7.68 -5.25 -20.19
C GLU A 295 7.79 -4.98 -18.68
N PHE A 296 8.90 -5.47 -18.09
CA PHE A 296 9.23 -5.30 -16.69
C PHE A 296 10.69 -4.86 -16.57
N GLU A 297 10.96 -4.08 -15.54
CA GLU A 297 12.31 -3.61 -15.20
C GLU A 297 12.72 -4.14 -13.84
N ASP A 298 14.02 -4.44 -13.69
CA ASP A 298 14.59 -4.68 -12.37
C ASP A 298 14.69 -3.35 -11.63
N ILE A 299 14.31 -3.36 -10.37
CA ILE A 299 14.59 -2.23 -9.49
C ILE A 299 16.08 -2.29 -9.19
N ASP A 300 16.87 -1.44 -9.85
CA ASP A 300 18.30 -1.34 -9.59
C ASP A 300 18.55 -1.22 -8.10
N GLY A 301 19.33 -2.18 -7.57
CA GLY A 301 19.66 -2.31 -6.15
C GLY A 301 20.43 -1.13 -5.52
N ASN A 302 20.59 -0.01 -6.22
CA ASN A 302 21.19 1.23 -5.72
C ASN A 302 20.32 1.99 -4.71
N TYR A 303 19.16 1.46 -4.34
CA TYR A 303 18.35 1.94 -3.22
C TYR A 303 18.40 0.99 -2.03
N ALA A 304 19.39 0.14 -1.96
CA ALA A 304 19.74 -0.62 -0.78
C ALA A 304 20.48 0.28 0.23
N GLY A 305 19.77 1.18 0.82
CA GLY A 305 20.12 1.71 2.13
C GLY A 305 19.63 0.73 3.20
N THR A 306 20.09 -0.46 3.19
CA THR A 306 20.29 -1.39 4.32
C THR A 306 20.82 -2.72 3.77
N ASP A 307 22.01 -3.11 4.17
CA ASP A 307 22.47 -4.48 4.17
C ASP A 307 21.40 -5.38 4.80
N ARG A 308 20.58 -6.03 3.97
CA ARG A 308 19.96 -7.30 4.29
C ARG A 308 20.73 -8.36 3.51
N PRO A 309 21.64 -9.07 4.15
CA PRO A 309 22.20 -10.28 3.57
C PRO A 309 21.05 -11.28 3.39
N ASP A 310 21.01 -11.95 2.25
CA ASP A 310 20.08 -13.04 1.92
C ASP A 310 18.61 -12.68 1.59
N ARG A 311 18.36 -11.82 0.59
CA ARG A 311 17.07 -11.86 -0.10
C ARG A 311 17.10 -12.90 -1.21
N ARG A 312 16.51 -14.04 -0.91
CA ARG A 312 16.17 -15.08 -1.89
C ARG A 312 14.94 -14.62 -2.67
N PRO A 313 14.88 -14.85 -3.98
CA PRO A 313 13.66 -14.55 -4.73
C PRO A 313 12.52 -15.45 -4.24
N ASP A 314 11.45 -14.85 -3.74
CA ASP A 314 10.30 -15.60 -3.20
C ASP A 314 9.49 -16.29 -4.31
N ARG A 315 9.62 -15.85 -5.56
CA ARG A 315 8.89 -16.35 -6.71
C ARG A 315 9.78 -16.40 -7.95
N VAL A 316 9.84 -17.54 -8.63
CA VAL A 316 10.63 -17.75 -9.85
C VAL A 316 9.78 -18.43 -10.91
N ALA A 317 9.80 -17.93 -12.15
CA ALA A 317 9.05 -18.52 -13.26
C ALA A 317 9.60 -19.91 -13.65
N ALA A 318 8.73 -20.80 -14.10
CA ALA A 318 9.14 -22.06 -14.71
C ALA A 318 10.12 -21.80 -15.87
N GLY A 319 11.04 -22.73 -16.09
CA GLY A 319 12.11 -22.59 -17.07
C GLY A 319 13.33 -21.79 -16.60
N LYS A 320 13.24 -21.11 -15.47
CA LYS A 320 14.37 -20.39 -14.83
C LYS A 320 15.15 -21.33 -13.91
N ARG A 321 16.41 -20.99 -13.64
CA ARG A 321 17.25 -21.74 -12.70
C ARG A 321 16.85 -21.46 -11.27
N VAL A 322 16.89 -22.49 -10.44
CA VAL A 322 16.65 -22.42 -8.99
C VAL A 322 17.78 -21.60 -8.35
N PRO A 323 17.46 -20.47 -7.72
CA PRO A 323 18.48 -19.56 -7.18
C PRO A 323 19.10 -20.05 -5.87
N VAL A 324 18.37 -20.85 -5.09
CA VAL A 324 18.79 -21.40 -3.79
C VAL A 324 18.15 -22.77 -3.59
N ALA A 325 18.92 -23.74 -3.11
CA ALA A 325 18.42 -25.07 -2.76
C ALA A 325 17.41 -25.00 -1.62
N GLY A 326 16.29 -25.69 -1.77
CA GLY A 326 15.23 -25.71 -0.75
C GLY A 326 13.88 -26.20 -1.25
N TRP A 327 12.87 -26.06 -0.39
CA TRP A 327 11.50 -26.44 -0.70
C TRP A 327 10.77 -25.28 -1.37
N TRP A 328 10.20 -25.56 -2.53
CA TRP A 328 9.40 -24.62 -3.32
C TRP A 328 8.05 -25.23 -3.62
N TYR A 329 7.02 -24.41 -3.72
CA TYR A 329 5.70 -24.85 -4.12
C TYR A 329 5.19 -24.04 -5.30
N THR A 330 4.25 -24.61 -6.05
CA THR A 330 3.51 -23.89 -7.07
C THR A 330 2.01 -24.03 -6.82
N PRO A 331 1.23 -22.94 -6.92
CA PRO A 331 -0.23 -22.99 -6.81
C PRO A 331 -0.86 -23.98 -7.79
N ALA A 332 -0.22 -24.22 -8.94
CA ALA A 332 -0.69 -25.14 -9.97
C ALA A 332 -0.77 -26.63 -9.52
N GLN A 333 -0.05 -27.02 -8.46
CA GLN A 333 -0.06 -28.40 -7.96
C GLN A 333 -0.34 -28.56 -6.48
N GLY A 334 -0.36 -27.47 -5.70
CA GLY A 334 -0.61 -27.51 -4.26
C GLY A 334 0.41 -28.30 -3.42
N SER A 335 1.53 -28.79 -4.01
CA SER A 335 2.54 -29.59 -3.32
C SER A 335 3.91 -28.92 -3.33
N ARG A 336 4.65 -29.05 -2.21
CA ARG A 336 6.05 -28.64 -2.10
C ARG A 336 6.96 -29.66 -2.82
N ARG A 337 8.00 -29.15 -3.47
CA ARG A 337 9.10 -29.96 -4.03
C ARG A 337 10.42 -29.38 -3.62
N PHE A 338 11.38 -30.26 -3.38
CA PHE A 338 12.75 -29.85 -3.12
C PHE A 338 13.52 -29.73 -4.44
N PHE A 339 14.21 -28.60 -4.63
CA PHE A 339 15.09 -28.35 -5.76
C PHE A 339 16.49 -28.00 -5.25
N LYS A 340 17.49 -28.40 -6.02
CA LYS A 340 18.88 -27.97 -5.78
C LYS A 340 19.14 -26.65 -6.48
N GLU A 341 20.07 -25.88 -5.94
CA GLU A 341 20.55 -24.67 -6.61
C GLU A 341 21.05 -25.00 -8.02
N GLY A 342 20.62 -24.19 -9.01
CA GLY A 342 20.94 -24.40 -10.42
C GLY A 342 20.04 -25.36 -11.19
N ASP A 343 19.16 -26.13 -10.52
CA ASP A 343 18.12 -26.90 -11.20
C ASP A 343 17.22 -25.96 -12.02
N VAL A 344 16.45 -26.51 -12.98
CA VAL A 344 15.49 -25.72 -13.74
C VAL A 344 14.09 -26.03 -13.22
N PHE A 345 13.33 -24.99 -12.89
CA PHE A 345 11.95 -25.16 -12.46
C PHE A 345 11.08 -25.73 -13.59
N PRO A 346 10.38 -26.86 -13.37
CA PRO A 346 9.52 -27.42 -14.39
C PRO A 346 8.28 -26.56 -14.64
N ALA A 347 7.88 -26.47 -15.92
CA ALA A 347 6.57 -25.97 -16.28
C ALA A 347 5.51 -27.04 -15.97
N ILE A 348 4.38 -26.60 -15.45
CA ILE A 348 3.23 -27.45 -15.18
C ILE A 348 2.08 -26.96 -16.04
N ASN A 349 1.55 -27.81 -16.88
CA ASN A 349 0.37 -27.47 -17.68
C ASN A 349 -0.81 -27.24 -16.74
N SER A 350 -1.29 -26.01 -16.67
CA SER A 350 -2.50 -25.64 -15.94
C SER A 350 -3.32 -24.68 -16.80
N ASP A 351 -4.63 -24.71 -16.64
CA ASP A 351 -5.56 -23.79 -17.31
C ASP A 351 -5.46 -22.33 -16.80
N TRP A 352 -4.54 -22.08 -15.86
CA TRP A 352 -4.37 -20.83 -15.14
C TRP A 352 -3.17 -19.97 -15.61
N GLY A 353 -2.56 -20.30 -16.75
CA GLY A 353 -1.43 -19.56 -17.32
C GLY A 353 -0.06 -20.05 -16.88
N ASP A 354 0.94 -19.17 -16.94
CA ASP A 354 2.35 -19.51 -16.71
C ASP A 354 2.62 -20.00 -15.28
N THR A 355 3.36 -21.09 -15.15
CA THR A 355 3.76 -21.66 -13.87
C THR A 355 4.89 -20.85 -13.23
N PHE A 356 4.76 -20.58 -11.95
CA PHE A 356 5.89 -20.10 -11.14
C PHE A 356 5.97 -20.85 -9.83
N TRP A 357 7.17 -20.82 -9.29
CA TRP A 357 7.54 -21.48 -8.07
C TRP A 357 7.82 -20.45 -6.98
N ILE A 358 7.25 -20.68 -5.80
CA ILE A 358 7.32 -19.79 -4.64
C ILE A 358 8.09 -20.52 -3.55
N TRP A 359 8.99 -19.79 -2.88
CA TRP A 359 9.71 -20.32 -1.74
C TRP A 359 8.73 -20.74 -0.64
N ALA A 360 8.78 -21.99 -0.20
CA ALA A 360 7.91 -22.46 0.86
C ALA A 360 8.36 -21.87 2.21
N ALA A 361 7.41 -21.30 2.98
CA ALA A 361 7.70 -20.79 4.32
C ALA A 361 8.21 -21.90 5.26
N ASP A 362 7.68 -23.12 5.09
CA ASP A 362 8.16 -24.30 5.80
C ASP A 362 9.20 -25.06 4.96
N GLN A 363 10.44 -25.06 5.45
CA GLN A 363 11.58 -25.73 4.83
C GLN A 363 11.90 -27.11 5.45
N THR A 364 11.05 -27.62 6.33
CA THR A 364 11.26 -28.93 6.95
C THR A 364 10.98 -30.05 5.94
N PRO A 365 11.80 -31.12 5.86
CA PRO A 365 11.47 -32.32 5.08
C PRO A 365 10.14 -32.89 5.56
N PRO A 366 9.26 -33.39 4.63
CA PRO A 366 8.06 -34.12 5.04
C PRO A 366 8.47 -35.32 5.90
N ALA A 367 7.77 -35.54 7.01
CA ALA A 367 7.95 -36.74 7.80
C ALA A 367 7.65 -37.96 6.92
N LEU A 368 8.58 -38.89 6.84
CA LEU A 368 8.34 -40.18 6.21
C LEU A 368 7.27 -40.90 7.05
N GLY A 369 6.06 -40.97 6.52
CA GLY A 369 4.98 -41.79 7.04
C GLY A 369 5.13 -43.25 6.62
#